data_ac9b3aa58c8c9f67e2af5614523a0c8e
#
_entry.id   ac9b3aa58c8c9f67e2af5614523a0c8e
#
_cell.length_a   1.000
_cell.length_b   1.000
_cell.length_c   1.000
_cell.angle_alpha   90.00
_cell.angle_beta   90.00
_cell.angle_gamma   90.00
#
_symmetry.space_group_name_H-M   'P 1'
#
loop_
_entity.id
_entity.type
_entity.pdbx_description
1 polymer ?
#
loop_
_entity_poly.entity_id
_entity_poly.type
_entity_poly.pdbx_seq_one_letter_code
_entity_poly.pdbx_strand_id
1 'polypeptide(L)'
;DHITVVKKDPDTYPTFAKQYTDETVQNNSLVVECGSKSRYIGYDSIYNTDMSAYYSTGSVSRSFDGEGQITSAIDYVTTETLPQVYLLSGHGEAALSDAFSGQLERANYETVSDFSLLNVDAVPEDCSALIINAPTSDISDEELLLLRSYISGGGKVLVFSGPQQNGMLTNLTALLSDYGVSAAEGIVVDPDREHYAFTEPYVLMPDIGESDITAPLTEGAYHVIVPIAAGLTLSEGS
;
A
#
# COMPACT_ATOMS: atom_id res chain seq x y z
N ASP A 1 1.84 35.58 0.48
CA ASP A 1 1.22 34.51 -0.32
C ASP A 1 2.32 33.68 -0.96
N HIS A 2 2.28 32.37 -0.73
CA HIS A 2 3.31 31.45 -1.22
C HIS A 2 2.83 30.62 -2.41
N ILE A 3 1.57 30.80 -2.84
CA ILE A 3 0.96 30.06 -3.95
C ILE A 3 0.43 31.05 -4.99
N THR A 4 0.76 30.81 -6.26
CA THR A 4 0.22 31.54 -7.40
C THR A 4 -0.61 30.61 -8.25
N VAL A 5 -1.85 30.99 -8.53
CA VAL A 5 -2.78 30.21 -9.36
C VAL A 5 -2.87 30.81 -10.76
N VAL A 6 -2.57 30.00 -11.79
CA VAL A 6 -2.62 30.38 -13.20
C VAL A 6 -3.63 29.48 -13.91
N LYS A 7 -4.60 30.05 -14.62
CA LYS A 7 -5.53 29.27 -15.45
C LYS A 7 -5.05 29.23 -16.89
N LYS A 8 -5.07 28.05 -17.47
CA LYS A 8 -4.79 27.82 -18.90
C LYS A 8 -5.91 26.96 -19.48
N ASP A 9 -6.39 27.37 -20.63
CA ASP A 9 -7.36 26.61 -21.40
C ASP A 9 -6.61 25.58 -22.26
N PRO A 10 -6.81 24.26 -22.07
CA PRO A 10 -6.08 23.25 -22.81
C PRO A 10 -6.44 23.26 -24.32
N ASP A 11 -7.62 23.70 -24.70
CA ASP A 11 -8.02 23.80 -26.11
C ASP A 11 -7.28 24.96 -26.81
N THR A 12 -7.04 26.04 -26.06
CA THR A 12 -6.27 27.20 -26.58
C THR A 12 -4.76 26.98 -26.52
N TYR A 13 -4.28 26.20 -25.53
CA TYR A 13 -2.85 25.95 -25.30
C TYR A 13 -2.53 24.43 -25.25
N PRO A 14 -2.78 23.66 -26.32
CA PRO A 14 -2.70 22.20 -26.26
C PRO A 14 -1.28 21.65 -26.03
N THR A 15 -0.26 22.44 -26.35
CA THR A 15 1.14 22.05 -26.13
C THR A 15 1.64 22.38 -24.72
N PHE A 16 0.94 23.26 -23.99
CA PHE A 16 1.37 23.68 -22.65
C PHE A 16 1.38 22.54 -21.66
N ALA A 17 0.35 21.69 -21.69
CA ALA A 17 0.23 20.58 -20.77
C ALA A 17 1.24 19.44 -21.02
N LYS A 18 1.73 19.30 -22.28
CA LYS A 18 2.69 18.25 -22.66
C LYS A 18 4.05 18.32 -21.96
N GLN A 19 4.38 19.44 -21.35
CA GLN A 19 5.60 19.57 -20.55
C GLN A 19 5.47 18.95 -19.16
N TYR A 20 4.25 18.61 -18.74
CA TYR A 20 3.95 18.07 -17.41
C TYR A 20 3.42 16.64 -17.44
N THR A 21 2.81 16.21 -18.54
CA THR A 21 2.22 14.89 -18.68
C THR A 21 2.10 14.48 -20.15
N ASP A 22 2.22 13.18 -20.42
CA ASP A 22 1.91 12.57 -21.71
C ASP A 22 0.43 12.18 -21.85
N GLU A 23 -0.35 12.29 -20.75
CA GLU A 23 -1.77 11.97 -20.76
C GLU A 23 -2.60 13.01 -21.53
N THR A 24 -3.80 12.62 -21.93
CA THR A 24 -4.79 13.55 -22.47
C THR A 24 -5.37 14.40 -21.34
N VAL A 25 -5.02 15.69 -21.35
CA VAL A 25 -5.47 16.61 -20.29
C VAL A 25 -6.94 16.94 -20.45
N GLN A 26 -7.70 16.70 -19.42
CA GLN A 26 -9.12 17.08 -19.32
C GLN A 26 -9.26 18.45 -18.66
N ASN A 27 -10.36 19.14 -18.94
CA ASN A 27 -10.72 20.38 -18.23
C ASN A 27 -10.84 20.10 -16.71
N ASN A 28 -10.42 21.07 -15.91
CA ASN A 28 -10.35 20.98 -14.45
C ASN A 28 -9.30 19.99 -13.90
N SER A 29 -8.32 19.63 -14.70
CA SER A 29 -7.07 19.06 -14.23
C SER A 29 -6.17 20.14 -13.62
N LEU A 30 -5.23 19.74 -12.80
CA LEU A 30 -4.29 20.64 -12.10
C LEU A 30 -2.85 20.24 -12.38
N VAL A 31 -1.96 21.22 -12.33
CA VAL A 31 -0.52 21.01 -12.21
C VAL A 31 -0.03 21.80 -11.02
N VAL A 32 0.67 21.16 -10.11
CA VAL A 32 1.40 21.80 -9.01
C VAL A 32 2.87 21.81 -9.38
N GLU A 33 3.52 22.98 -9.27
CA GLU A 33 4.91 23.16 -9.67
C GLU A 33 5.68 23.93 -8.57
N CYS A 34 6.90 23.49 -8.27
CA CYS A 34 7.84 24.19 -7.42
C CYS A 34 9.28 23.94 -7.91
N GLY A 35 9.97 24.98 -8.32
CA GLY A 35 11.33 24.88 -8.88
C GLY A 35 11.35 24.02 -10.15
N SER A 36 12.03 22.89 -10.09
CA SER A 36 12.13 21.94 -11.22
C SER A 36 11.16 20.75 -11.09
N LYS A 37 10.45 20.63 -9.97
CA LYS A 37 9.49 19.55 -9.73
C LYS A 37 8.08 19.99 -10.09
N SER A 38 7.34 19.08 -10.72
CA SER A 38 5.92 19.27 -11.00
C SER A 38 5.15 17.96 -10.83
N ARG A 39 3.86 18.06 -10.46
CA ARG A 39 2.93 16.94 -10.43
C ARG A 39 1.64 17.32 -11.15
N TYR A 40 1.28 16.51 -12.13
CA TYR A 40 -0.02 16.59 -12.79
C TYR A 40 -1.06 15.81 -11.98
N ILE A 41 -2.26 16.38 -11.86
CA ILE A 41 -3.41 15.78 -11.21
C ILE A 41 -4.56 15.78 -12.21
N GLY A 42 -4.92 14.61 -12.69
CA GLY A 42 -6.03 14.44 -13.63
C GLY A 42 -7.39 14.70 -12.98
N TYR A 43 -8.38 15.04 -13.80
CA TYR A 43 -9.74 15.25 -13.34
C TYR A 43 -10.30 14.04 -12.57
N ASP A 44 -10.05 12.83 -13.06
CA ASP A 44 -10.56 11.60 -12.47
C ASP A 44 -9.90 11.25 -11.11
N SER A 45 -8.72 11.81 -10.83
CA SER A 45 -8.07 11.70 -9.52
C SER A 45 -8.71 12.65 -8.49
N ILE A 46 -9.25 13.80 -8.96
CA ILE A 46 -9.94 14.77 -8.11
C ILE A 46 -11.38 14.33 -7.80
N TYR A 47 -12.04 13.74 -8.78
CA TYR A 47 -13.44 13.29 -8.69
C TYR A 47 -13.51 11.77 -8.87
N ASN A 48 -13.38 11.05 -7.78
CA ASN A 48 -13.50 9.60 -7.79
C ASN A 48 -14.94 9.18 -8.08
N THR A 49 -15.11 8.35 -9.09
CA THR A 49 -16.43 7.80 -9.47
C THR A 49 -16.52 6.35 -8.99
N ASP A 50 -17.43 6.09 -8.05
CA ASP A 50 -17.75 4.75 -7.60
C ASP A 50 -18.94 4.20 -8.36
N MET A 51 -18.72 3.13 -9.10
CA MET A 51 -19.73 2.40 -9.88
C MET A 51 -20.16 1.08 -9.23
N SER A 52 -19.74 0.77 -8.02
CA SER A 52 -20.02 -0.51 -7.35
C SER A 52 -21.51 -0.82 -7.24
N ALA A 53 -22.33 0.20 -7.00
CA ALA A 53 -23.77 0.08 -6.93
C ALA A 53 -24.49 0.15 -8.28
N TYR A 54 -23.77 0.41 -9.39
CA TYR A 54 -24.40 0.64 -10.70
C TYR A 54 -25.20 -0.59 -11.20
N TYR A 55 -24.63 -1.77 -11.07
CA TYR A 55 -25.30 -3.00 -11.55
C TYR A 55 -26.47 -3.45 -10.66
N SER A 56 -26.50 -3.03 -9.39
CA SER A 56 -27.58 -3.41 -8.45
C SER A 56 -28.70 -2.37 -8.36
N THR A 57 -28.35 -1.08 -8.40
CA THR A 57 -29.32 0.01 -8.18
C THR A 57 -29.37 1.05 -9.32
N GLY A 58 -28.46 0.97 -10.29
CA GLY A 58 -28.27 1.99 -11.34
C GLY A 58 -27.60 3.27 -10.82
N SER A 59 -27.14 3.28 -9.58
CA SER A 59 -26.57 4.47 -8.93
C SER A 59 -25.06 4.56 -9.16
N VAL A 60 -24.61 5.79 -9.42
CA VAL A 60 -23.19 6.14 -9.49
C VAL A 60 -22.94 7.18 -8.40
N SER A 61 -22.02 6.93 -7.49
CA SER A 61 -21.60 7.93 -6.52
C SER A 61 -20.31 8.61 -6.95
N ARG A 62 -20.15 9.89 -6.59
CA ARG A 62 -18.92 10.63 -6.81
C ARG A 62 -18.46 11.24 -5.51
N SER A 63 -17.19 11.06 -5.19
CA SER A 63 -16.52 11.73 -4.08
C SER A 63 -15.50 12.74 -4.60
N PHE A 64 -15.35 13.84 -3.88
CA PHE A 64 -14.37 14.89 -4.18
C PHE A 64 -13.16 14.72 -3.28
N ASP A 65 -11.98 14.59 -3.88
CA ASP A 65 -10.71 14.41 -3.20
C ASP A 65 -9.67 15.49 -3.56
N GLY A 66 -10.15 16.66 -3.92
CA GLY A 66 -9.28 17.76 -4.35
C GLY A 66 -8.29 18.21 -3.28
N GLU A 67 -8.68 18.20 -2.01
CA GLU A 67 -7.79 18.57 -0.90
C GLU A 67 -6.63 17.58 -0.77
N GLY A 68 -6.91 16.28 -0.72
CA GLY A 68 -5.90 15.24 -0.61
C GLY A 68 -4.92 15.25 -1.78
N GLN A 69 -5.42 15.40 -3.01
CA GLN A 69 -4.60 15.44 -4.21
C GLN A 69 -3.69 16.68 -4.26
N ILE A 70 -4.22 17.86 -3.93
CA ILE A 70 -3.44 19.11 -3.95
C ILE A 70 -2.39 19.09 -2.83
N THR A 71 -2.75 18.66 -1.63
CA THR A 71 -1.83 18.59 -0.48
C THR A 71 -0.68 17.62 -0.77
N SER A 72 -0.99 16.41 -1.29
CA SER A 72 0.02 15.44 -1.70
C SER A 72 0.95 16.01 -2.79
N ALA A 73 0.39 16.70 -3.77
CA ALA A 73 1.20 17.29 -4.85
C ALA A 73 2.09 18.44 -4.35
N ILE A 74 1.60 19.28 -3.43
CA ILE A 74 2.41 20.33 -2.81
C ILE A 74 3.57 19.71 -2.02
N ASP A 75 3.28 18.70 -1.21
CA ASP A 75 4.29 17.98 -0.45
C ASP A 75 5.36 17.37 -1.37
N TYR A 76 4.93 16.70 -2.45
CA TYR A 76 5.82 16.15 -3.46
C TYR A 76 6.79 17.17 -4.05
N VAL A 77 6.27 18.31 -4.53
CA VAL A 77 7.11 19.30 -5.23
C VAL A 77 8.00 20.11 -4.30
N THR A 78 7.70 20.12 -3.00
CA THR A 78 8.49 20.84 -1.98
C THR A 78 9.45 19.93 -1.22
N THR A 79 9.28 18.61 -1.27
CA THR A 79 10.16 17.64 -0.61
C THR A 79 11.37 17.36 -1.50
N GLU A 80 12.59 17.52 -0.97
CA GLU A 80 13.81 17.27 -1.74
C GLU A 80 14.03 15.79 -2.05
N THR A 81 13.92 14.94 -1.03
CA THR A 81 14.13 13.48 -1.13
C THR A 81 12.90 12.75 -0.60
N LEU A 82 12.28 11.95 -1.43
CA LEU A 82 11.14 11.13 -1.04
C LEU A 82 11.58 9.88 -0.28
N PRO A 83 10.82 9.44 0.74
CA PRO A 83 11.09 8.20 1.42
C PRO A 83 10.93 7.01 0.48
N GLN A 84 11.85 6.04 0.53
CA GLN A 84 11.84 4.88 -0.33
C GLN A 84 11.28 3.65 0.40
N VAL A 85 10.37 2.95 -0.26
CA VAL A 85 9.83 1.66 0.19
C VAL A 85 10.37 0.56 -0.71
N TYR A 86 11.09 -0.37 -0.11
CA TYR A 86 11.70 -1.49 -0.81
C TYR A 86 10.76 -2.69 -0.81
N LEU A 87 10.59 -3.33 -1.97
CA LEU A 87 9.83 -4.58 -2.09
C LEU A 87 10.80 -5.74 -2.19
N LEU A 88 10.76 -6.62 -1.19
CA LEU A 88 11.58 -7.84 -1.22
C LEU A 88 11.18 -8.71 -2.40
N SER A 89 12.17 -9.28 -3.07
CA SER A 89 12.00 -10.21 -4.19
C SER A 89 13.01 -11.36 -4.11
N GLY A 90 12.66 -12.46 -4.75
CA GLY A 90 13.52 -13.67 -4.81
C GLY A 90 12.87 -14.90 -4.17
N HIS A 91 11.76 -14.75 -3.45
CA HIS A 91 11.09 -15.82 -2.70
C HIS A 91 9.66 -16.08 -3.21
N GLY A 92 9.34 -15.62 -4.44
CA GLY A 92 8.03 -15.78 -5.05
C GLY A 92 6.97 -14.86 -4.45
N GLU A 93 7.39 -13.68 -4.02
CA GLU A 93 6.49 -12.64 -3.49
C GLU A 93 5.45 -12.23 -4.52
N ALA A 94 4.25 -11.94 -4.02
CA ALA A 94 3.20 -11.38 -4.84
C ALA A 94 3.45 -9.89 -5.13
N ALA A 95 3.06 -9.43 -6.31
CA ALA A 95 3.05 -8.00 -6.60
C ALA A 95 2.07 -7.26 -5.68
N LEU A 96 2.36 -6.02 -5.35
CA LEU A 96 1.38 -5.17 -4.69
C LEU A 96 0.20 -4.91 -5.63
N SER A 97 -1.00 -4.79 -5.07
CA SER A 97 -2.15 -4.37 -5.87
C SER A 97 -1.98 -2.92 -6.36
N ASP A 98 -2.59 -2.60 -7.51
CA ASP A 98 -2.57 -1.23 -8.06
C ASP A 98 -3.11 -0.21 -7.03
N ALA A 99 -4.14 -0.60 -6.26
CA ALA A 99 -4.70 0.24 -5.22
C ALA A 99 -3.69 0.54 -4.10
N PHE A 100 -2.91 -0.46 -3.65
CA PHE A 100 -1.90 -0.25 -2.62
C PHE A 100 -0.72 0.56 -3.15
N SER A 101 -0.23 0.24 -4.35
CA SER A 101 0.84 1.01 -5.01
C SER A 101 0.45 2.46 -5.23
N GLY A 102 -0.79 2.70 -5.68
CA GLY A 102 -1.33 4.06 -5.84
C GLY A 102 -1.44 4.84 -4.52
N GLN A 103 -1.71 4.16 -3.40
CA GLN A 103 -1.69 4.83 -2.08
C GLN A 103 -0.26 5.17 -1.62
N LEU A 104 0.74 4.34 -1.90
CA LEU A 104 2.14 4.67 -1.63
C LEU A 104 2.58 5.89 -2.43
N GLU A 105 2.27 5.92 -3.73
CA GLU A 105 2.56 7.06 -4.60
C GLU A 105 1.85 8.33 -4.11
N ARG A 106 0.57 8.24 -3.75
CA ARG A 106 -0.21 9.35 -3.20
C ARG A 106 0.37 9.86 -1.87
N ALA A 107 0.93 8.98 -1.06
CA ALA A 107 1.61 9.33 0.18
C ALA A 107 3.08 9.76 -0.06
N ASN A 108 3.47 9.98 -1.31
CA ASN A 108 4.81 10.39 -1.74
C ASN A 108 5.93 9.43 -1.34
N TYR A 109 5.66 8.13 -1.33
CA TYR A 109 6.69 7.10 -1.25
C TYR A 109 7.16 6.70 -2.66
N GLU A 110 8.48 6.62 -2.84
CA GLU A 110 9.07 5.96 -4.01
C GLU A 110 9.19 4.46 -3.74
N THR A 111 8.81 3.64 -4.71
CA THR A 111 8.87 2.19 -4.59
C THR A 111 10.08 1.65 -5.34
N VAL A 112 10.96 0.94 -4.63
CA VAL A 112 12.08 0.19 -5.21
C VAL A 112 11.66 -1.26 -5.36
N SER A 113 11.32 -1.65 -6.59
CA SER A 113 10.94 -3.02 -6.94
C SER A 113 12.18 -3.92 -7.08
N ASP A 114 11.95 -5.24 -7.03
CA ASP A 114 12.97 -6.26 -7.29
C ASP A 114 14.21 -6.18 -6.37
N PHE A 115 14.03 -5.74 -5.13
CA PHE A 115 15.10 -5.71 -4.14
C PHE A 115 15.38 -7.12 -3.60
N SER A 116 16.60 -7.59 -3.77
CA SER A 116 17.03 -8.91 -3.28
C SER A 116 18.13 -8.77 -2.21
N LEU A 117 17.91 -9.41 -1.07
CA LEU A 117 18.88 -9.48 0.03
C LEU A 117 20.11 -10.33 -0.31
N LEU A 118 20.02 -11.24 -1.30
CA LEU A 118 21.14 -12.06 -1.75
C LEU A 118 22.28 -11.27 -2.41
N ASN A 119 22.00 -10.05 -2.84
CA ASN A 119 22.93 -9.21 -3.59
C ASN A 119 23.53 -8.06 -2.78
N VAL A 120 23.27 -8.01 -1.47
CA VAL A 120 23.68 -6.89 -0.61
C VAL A 120 24.25 -7.41 0.71
N ASP A 121 25.15 -6.63 1.31
CA ASP A 121 25.71 -6.92 2.63
C ASP A 121 24.84 -6.33 3.77
N ALA A 122 23.95 -5.41 3.44
CA ALA A 122 22.99 -4.78 4.35
C ALA A 122 21.79 -4.22 3.57
N VAL A 123 20.65 -4.03 4.25
CA VAL A 123 19.54 -3.25 3.72
C VAL A 123 20.00 -1.79 3.54
N PRO A 124 19.73 -1.14 2.38
CA PRO A 124 20.19 0.23 2.13
C PRO A 124 19.71 1.25 3.18
N GLU A 125 20.56 2.24 3.46
CA GLU A 125 20.27 3.26 4.50
C GLU A 125 19.08 4.16 4.13
N ASP A 126 18.76 4.30 2.84
CA ASP A 126 17.63 5.06 2.33
C ASP A 126 16.31 4.25 2.35
N CYS A 127 16.37 2.97 2.75
CA CYS A 127 15.19 2.14 2.94
C CYS A 127 14.37 2.64 4.14
N SER A 128 13.30 3.39 3.86
CA SER A 128 12.38 3.89 4.88
C SER A 128 11.49 2.78 5.45
N ALA A 129 11.15 1.80 4.62
CA ALA A 129 10.45 0.58 5.00
C ALA A 129 10.68 -0.53 3.97
N LEU A 130 10.73 -1.78 4.44
CA LEU A 130 10.81 -2.97 3.62
C LEU A 130 9.45 -3.70 3.64
N ILE A 131 8.92 -4.07 2.49
CA ILE A 131 7.71 -4.87 2.37
C ILE A 131 8.07 -6.28 1.90
N ILE A 132 7.59 -7.28 2.65
CA ILE A 132 7.64 -8.71 2.30
C ILE A 132 6.20 -9.13 2.00
N ASN A 133 5.88 -9.34 0.72
CA ASN A 133 4.49 -9.54 0.30
C ASN A 133 4.21 -10.99 -0.09
N ALA A 134 3.69 -11.77 0.85
CA ALA A 134 3.22 -13.15 0.66
C ALA A 134 4.24 -14.05 -0.07
N PRO A 135 5.47 -14.22 0.45
CA PRO A 135 6.47 -15.07 -0.17
C PRO A 135 5.98 -16.53 -0.20
N THR A 136 6.35 -17.26 -1.24
CA THR A 136 6.00 -18.67 -1.43
C THR A 136 7.16 -19.64 -1.14
N SER A 137 8.38 -19.12 -0.95
CA SER A 137 9.56 -19.84 -0.48
C SER A 137 10.23 -19.08 0.65
N ASP A 138 10.97 -19.79 1.48
CA ASP A 138 11.59 -19.22 2.67
C ASP A 138 12.83 -18.38 2.33
N ILE A 139 13.13 -17.43 3.19
CA ILE A 139 14.39 -16.68 3.18
C ILE A 139 15.52 -17.56 3.72
N SER A 140 16.75 -17.32 3.28
CA SER A 140 17.94 -18.01 3.77
C SER A 140 18.32 -17.57 5.20
N ASP A 141 19.23 -18.32 5.84
CA ASP A 141 19.76 -17.96 7.15
C ASP A 141 20.52 -16.61 7.11
N GLU A 142 21.22 -16.35 6.01
CA GLU A 142 21.94 -15.10 5.80
C GLU A 142 20.98 -13.92 5.67
N GLU A 143 19.90 -14.07 4.90
CA GLU A 143 18.87 -13.05 4.74
C GLU A 143 18.13 -12.77 6.06
N LEU A 144 17.83 -13.81 6.85
CA LEU A 144 17.27 -13.66 8.18
C LEU A 144 18.17 -12.81 9.08
N LEU A 145 19.50 -13.02 9.04
CA LEU A 145 20.45 -12.21 9.80
C LEU A 145 20.46 -10.74 9.34
N LEU A 146 20.38 -10.49 8.03
CA LEU A 146 20.29 -9.13 7.48
C LEU A 146 19.02 -8.43 7.95
N LEU A 147 17.86 -9.11 7.88
CA LEU A 147 16.58 -8.56 8.36
C LEU A 147 16.60 -8.25 9.85
N ARG A 148 17.14 -9.16 10.67
CA ARG A 148 17.31 -8.93 12.11
C ARG A 148 18.20 -7.73 12.39
N SER A 149 19.30 -7.61 11.67
CA SER A 149 20.20 -6.46 11.79
C SER A 149 19.50 -5.15 11.42
N TYR A 150 18.79 -5.14 10.30
CA TYR A 150 18.02 -3.97 9.83
C TYR A 150 16.98 -3.53 10.87
N ILE A 151 16.17 -4.46 11.38
CA ILE A 151 15.11 -4.14 12.33
C ILE A 151 15.71 -3.71 13.69
N SER A 152 16.79 -4.36 14.16
CA SER A 152 17.48 -3.96 15.40
C SER A 152 18.10 -2.57 15.29
N GLY A 153 18.47 -2.13 14.09
CA GLY A 153 18.90 -0.76 13.78
C GLY A 153 17.77 0.27 13.68
N GLY A 154 16.51 -0.14 13.90
CA GLY A 154 15.34 0.74 13.80
C GLY A 154 14.63 0.69 12.44
N GLY A 155 15.03 -0.22 11.58
CA GLY A 155 14.36 -0.48 10.29
C GLY A 155 12.92 -0.94 10.47
N LYS A 156 12.08 -0.64 9.51
CA LYS A 156 10.64 -0.94 9.52
C LYS A 156 10.34 -2.01 8.48
N VAL A 157 9.64 -3.07 8.90
CA VAL A 157 9.24 -4.15 8.00
C VAL A 157 7.73 -4.35 8.08
N LEU A 158 7.10 -4.42 6.91
CA LEU A 158 5.71 -4.80 6.75
C LEU A 158 5.67 -6.19 6.11
N VAL A 159 5.10 -7.17 6.81
CA VAL A 159 4.98 -8.55 6.32
C VAL A 159 3.52 -8.88 6.08
N PHE A 160 3.20 -9.22 4.84
CA PHE A 160 1.96 -9.90 4.51
C PHE A 160 2.27 -11.40 4.42
N SER A 161 1.67 -12.18 5.30
CA SER A 161 1.83 -13.64 5.33
C SER A 161 0.51 -14.30 4.99
N GLY A 162 0.54 -15.19 4.02
CA GLY A 162 -0.60 -16.02 3.63
C GLY A 162 -0.44 -17.47 4.09
N PRO A 163 -1.47 -18.32 3.88
CA PRO A 163 -1.37 -19.75 4.11
C PRO A 163 -0.29 -20.37 3.22
N GLN A 164 0.56 -21.18 3.81
CA GLN A 164 1.65 -21.85 3.10
C GLN A 164 1.17 -23.14 2.44
N GLN A 165 1.35 -23.25 1.12
CA GLN A 165 0.98 -24.46 0.35
C GLN A 165 2.13 -25.49 0.29
N ASN A 166 3.39 -25.05 0.44
CA ASN A 166 4.58 -25.86 0.23
C ASN A 166 5.42 -26.10 1.49
N GLY A 167 4.82 -26.03 2.66
CA GLY A 167 5.50 -26.15 3.94
C GLY A 167 5.69 -24.80 4.64
N MET A 168 6.19 -24.84 5.88
CA MET A 168 6.41 -23.62 6.68
C MET A 168 7.61 -22.83 6.17
N LEU A 169 7.49 -21.52 6.14
CA LEU A 169 8.59 -20.58 5.96
C LEU A 169 9.32 -20.44 7.31
N THR A 170 10.24 -21.35 7.58
CA THR A 170 10.87 -21.53 8.91
C THR A 170 11.59 -20.26 9.37
N ASN A 171 12.38 -19.66 8.49
CA ASN A 171 13.16 -18.47 8.80
C ASN A 171 12.29 -17.22 8.91
N LEU A 172 11.30 -17.04 8.02
CA LEU A 172 10.35 -15.96 8.15
C LEU A 172 9.50 -16.11 9.42
N THR A 173 9.08 -17.34 9.75
CA THR A 173 8.36 -17.64 11.01
C THR A 173 9.23 -17.35 12.22
N ALA A 174 10.53 -17.67 12.18
CA ALA A 174 11.47 -17.34 13.26
C ALA A 174 11.60 -15.82 13.44
N LEU A 175 11.67 -15.05 12.33
CA LEU A 175 11.66 -13.59 12.40
C LEU A 175 10.39 -13.05 13.08
N LEU A 176 9.22 -13.55 12.70
CA LEU A 176 7.95 -13.14 13.32
C LEU A 176 7.90 -13.50 14.82
N SER A 177 8.44 -14.68 15.16
CA SER A 177 8.49 -15.17 16.53
C SER A 177 9.40 -14.31 17.44
N ASP A 178 10.43 -13.68 16.91
CA ASP A 178 11.26 -12.72 17.66
C ASP A 178 10.43 -11.52 18.18
N TYR A 179 9.28 -11.26 17.56
CA TYR A 179 8.32 -10.19 17.91
C TYR A 179 7.03 -10.74 18.52
N GLY A 180 7.05 -12.00 18.99
CA GLY A 180 5.91 -12.62 19.65
C GLY A 180 4.75 -13.00 18.72
N VAL A 181 4.96 -13.04 17.41
CA VAL A 181 3.95 -13.43 16.42
C VAL A 181 4.20 -14.86 15.96
N SER A 182 3.17 -15.71 16.03
CA SER A 182 3.23 -17.08 15.49
C SER A 182 2.13 -17.27 14.45
N ALA A 183 2.47 -17.92 13.34
CA ALA A 183 1.50 -18.30 12.32
C ALA A 183 0.96 -19.70 12.60
N ALA A 184 -0.36 -19.87 12.52
CA ALA A 184 -1.01 -21.18 12.60
C ALA A 184 -0.98 -21.87 11.22
N GLU A 185 -0.87 -23.19 11.23
CA GLU A 185 -1.00 -23.99 10.01
C GLU A 185 -2.43 -23.97 9.45
N GLY A 186 -2.55 -23.98 8.14
CA GLY A 186 -3.82 -24.05 7.42
C GLY A 186 -4.45 -22.69 7.19
N ILE A 187 -5.77 -22.69 7.02
CA ILE A 187 -6.57 -21.49 6.79
C ILE A 187 -7.60 -21.31 7.90
N VAL A 188 -7.92 -20.05 8.19
CA VAL A 188 -8.99 -19.72 9.12
C VAL A 188 -10.34 -19.89 8.42
N VAL A 189 -11.26 -20.56 9.12
CA VAL A 189 -12.65 -20.76 8.70
C VAL A 189 -13.53 -20.31 9.86
N ASP A 190 -14.47 -19.41 9.61
CA ASP A 190 -15.46 -19.00 10.60
C ASP A 190 -16.85 -19.57 10.20
N PRO A 191 -17.51 -20.34 11.07
CA PRO A 191 -18.85 -20.85 10.83
C PRO A 191 -19.95 -19.80 11.04
N ASP A 192 -19.66 -18.68 11.69
CA ASP A 192 -20.64 -17.63 11.94
C ASP A 192 -20.91 -16.82 10.68
N ARG A 193 -22.18 -16.77 10.30
CA ARG A 193 -22.65 -16.12 9.08
C ARG A 193 -22.39 -14.60 9.05
N GLU A 194 -22.21 -13.99 10.18
CA GLU A 194 -21.95 -12.57 10.31
C GLU A 194 -20.46 -12.24 10.05
N HIS A 195 -19.57 -13.24 10.11
CA HIS A 195 -18.12 -13.07 9.99
C HIS A 195 -17.55 -13.53 8.66
N TYR A 196 -18.37 -13.83 7.65
CA TYR A 196 -17.87 -14.16 6.31
C TYR A 196 -18.75 -13.65 5.18
N ALA A 197 -18.15 -13.41 4.02
CA ALA A 197 -18.80 -12.91 2.82
C ALA A 197 -19.08 -14.03 1.80
N PHE A 198 -19.93 -13.76 0.80
CA PHE A 198 -20.18 -14.57 -0.39
C PHE A 198 -20.57 -16.04 -0.13
N THR A 199 -21.15 -16.36 1.03
CA THR A 199 -21.48 -17.75 1.44
C THR A 199 -20.28 -18.68 1.66
N GLU A 200 -19.06 -18.16 1.68
CA GLU A 200 -17.82 -18.91 1.76
C GLU A 200 -17.13 -18.67 3.12
N PRO A 201 -17.13 -19.65 4.06
CA PRO A 201 -16.63 -19.48 5.42
C PRO A 201 -15.14 -19.13 5.54
N TYR A 202 -14.38 -19.24 4.46
CA TYR A 202 -12.95 -18.84 4.37
C TYR A 202 -12.74 -17.46 3.77
N VAL A 203 -13.81 -16.76 3.39
CA VAL A 203 -13.78 -15.35 2.97
C VAL A 203 -14.21 -14.52 4.16
N LEU A 204 -13.26 -14.27 5.04
CA LEU A 204 -13.53 -13.69 6.36
C LEU A 204 -13.93 -12.22 6.27
N MET A 205 -14.82 -11.81 7.17
CA MET A 205 -15.13 -10.42 7.52
C MET A 205 -14.81 -10.23 9.01
N PRO A 206 -13.53 -10.04 9.35
CA PRO A 206 -13.13 -9.94 10.75
C PRO A 206 -13.64 -8.64 11.38
N ASP A 207 -13.85 -8.68 12.68
CA ASP A 207 -14.05 -7.47 13.47
C ASP A 207 -12.81 -6.57 13.38
N ILE A 208 -13.05 -5.28 13.23
CA ILE A 208 -11.98 -4.30 13.15
C ILE A 208 -11.65 -3.83 14.57
N GLY A 209 -10.42 -4.12 15.01
CA GLY A 209 -9.93 -3.63 16.31
C GLY A 209 -9.81 -2.10 16.32
N GLU A 210 -10.05 -1.49 17.48
CA GLU A 210 -9.97 -0.04 17.66
C GLU A 210 -8.52 0.43 17.69
N SER A 211 -8.18 1.35 16.79
CA SER A 211 -6.90 2.07 16.75
C SER A 211 -7.04 3.34 15.90
N ASP A 212 -6.09 4.26 16.02
CA ASP A 212 -6.06 5.48 15.18
C ASP A 212 -5.96 5.12 13.68
N ILE A 213 -5.34 3.98 13.34
CA ILE A 213 -5.21 3.51 11.96
C ILE A 213 -6.53 2.99 11.41
N THR A 214 -7.32 2.31 12.25
CA THR A 214 -8.58 1.67 11.84
C THR A 214 -9.81 2.54 12.07
N ALA A 215 -9.70 3.63 12.84
CA ALA A 215 -10.81 4.54 13.12
C ALA A 215 -11.58 5.01 11.86
N PRO A 216 -10.92 5.39 10.74
CA PRO A 216 -11.65 5.78 9.54
C PRO A 216 -12.50 4.66 8.92
N LEU A 217 -12.10 3.39 9.11
CA LEU A 217 -12.87 2.25 8.63
C LEU A 217 -14.13 2.02 9.47
N THR A 218 -14.00 2.10 10.79
CA THR A 218 -15.12 1.93 11.73
C THR A 218 -16.11 3.09 11.67
N GLU A 219 -15.62 4.33 11.59
CA GLU A 219 -16.45 5.54 11.41
C GLU A 219 -17.20 5.54 10.08
N GLY A 220 -16.56 5.05 9.01
CA GLY A 220 -17.17 4.91 7.69
C GLY A 220 -18.06 3.68 7.53
N ALA A 221 -18.18 2.83 8.56
CA ALA A 221 -18.88 1.53 8.52
C ALA A 221 -18.39 0.63 7.37
N TYR A 222 -17.08 0.65 7.08
CA TYR A 222 -16.47 -0.22 6.10
C TYR A 222 -16.20 -1.62 6.68
N HIS A 223 -16.31 -2.63 5.83
CA HIS A 223 -15.91 -4.00 6.16
C HIS A 223 -14.59 -4.34 5.48
N VAL A 224 -13.74 -5.04 6.20
CA VAL A 224 -12.51 -5.63 5.62
C VAL A 224 -12.83 -7.06 5.21
N ILE A 225 -12.51 -7.42 3.98
CA ILE A 225 -12.69 -8.79 3.47
C ILE A 225 -11.31 -9.41 3.31
N VAL A 226 -11.10 -10.55 3.98
CA VAL A 226 -9.82 -11.28 3.98
C VAL A 226 -10.06 -12.70 3.48
N PRO A 227 -9.87 -12.97 2.19
CA PRO A 227 -10.03 -14.31 1.65
C PRO A 227 -8.80 -15.18 1.96
N ILE A 228 -9.02 -16.41 2.36
CA ILE A 228 -7.99 -17.46 2.52
C ILE A 228 -6.82 -16.97 3.40
N ALA A 229 -7.12 -16.62 4.66
CA ALA A 229 -6.13 -16.14 5.61
C ALA A 229 -5.53 -17.27 6.46
N ALA A 230 -4.24 -17.16 6.80
CA ALA A 230 -3.64 -17.90 7.90
C ALA A 230 -3.96 -17.23 9.24
N GLY A 231 -4.10 -18.03 10.30
CA GLY A 231 -4.25 -17.52 11.65
C GLY A 231 -2.92 -16.99 12.19
N LEU A 232 -2.96 -15.84 12.87
CA LEU A 232 -1.82 -15.32 13.63
C LEU A 232 -2.17 -15.31 15.10
N THR A 233 -1.24 -15.71 15.94
CA THR A 233 -1.36 -15.66 17.40
C THR A 233 -0.26 -14.80 17.99
N LEU A 234 -0.59 -14.07 19.05
CA LEU A 234 0.38 -13.29 19.81
C LEU A 234 0.78 -14.06 21.06
N SER A 235 2.06 -14.09 21.40
CA SER A 235 2.52 -14.61 22.68
C SER A 235 2.11 -13.67 23.82
N GLU A 236 1.67 -14.24 24.94
CA GLU A 236 1.36 -13.46 26.13
C GLU A 236 2.62 -12.73 26.63
N GLY A 237 2.59 -11.39 26.66
CA GLY A 237 3.67 -10.56 27.21
C GLY A 237 4.63 -9.95 26.20
N SER A 238 4.31 -9.94 24.92
CA SER A 238 5.04 -9.18 23.87
C SER A 238 4.57 -7.74 23.77
#